data_bd1e620ce77087e86550e66b34cceb55
#
_entry.id   bd1e620ce77087e86550e66b34cceb55
#
_cell.length_a   1.000
_cell.length_b   1.000
_cell.length_c   1.000
_cell.angle_alpha   90.00
_cell.angle_beta   90.00
_cell.angle_gamma   90.00
#
_symmetry.space_group_name_H-M   'P 1'
#
loop_
_entity.id
_entity.type
_entity.pdbx_description
1 polymer ?
#
loop_
_entity_poly.entity_id
_entity_poly.type
_entity_poly.pdbx_seq_one_letter_code
_entity_poly.pdbx_strand_id
1 'polypeptide(L)'
;AATIATHLAERGEDHRWLISAFNRPTVDAMRTLRPEVRTAWLTEGVRDEDLERVARDLAGFGHTALHPYTNFLNQRCIEVFHSHGLQVNSWTIDDPARMAEVIGWGIDGICTNVPDVALGVLAEK
;
A
#
# COMPACT_ATOMS: atom_id res chain seq x y z
N ALA A 1 -9.76 7.10 14.32
CA ALA A 1 -10.19 5.83 13.70
C ALA A 1 -11.70 5.61 13.87
N ALA A 2 -12.23 5.81 15.08
CA ALA A 2 -13.65 5.59 15.33
C ALA A 2 -14.55 6.50 14.49
N THR A 3 -14.17 7.76 14.31
CA THR A 3 -14.93 8.72 13.50
C THR A 3 -14.98 8.29 12.03
N ILE A 4 -13.85 7.84 11.49
CA ILE A 4 -13.76 7.37 10.11
C ILE A 4 -14.60 6.10 9.94
N ALA A 5 -14.52 5.18 10.90
CA ALA A 5 -15.27 3.93 10.85
C ALA A 5 -16.79 4.20 10.83
N THR A 6 -17.26 5.15 11.65
CA THR A 6 -18.67 5.55 11.68
C THR A 6 -19.10 6.15 10.35
N HIS A 7 -18.29 7.03 9.77
CA HIS A 7 -18.58 7.66 8.49
C HIS A 7 -18.69 6.64 7.37
N LEU A 8 -17.76 5.68 7.31
CA LEU A 8 -17.80 4.63 6.30
C LEU A 8 -19.03 3.73 6.45
N ALA A 9 -19.41 3.42 7.69
CA ALA A 9 -20.61 2.63 7.95
C ALA A 9 -21.86 3.31 7.41
N GLU A 10 -21.96 4.63 7.58
CA GLU A 10 -23.08 5.41 7.08
C GLU A 10 -23.17 5.44 5.55
N ARG A 11 -22.01 5.43 4.88
CA ARG A 11 -21.97 5.45 3.41
C ARG A 11 -22.27 4.09 2.79
N GLY A 12 -21.97 3.00 3.48
CA GLY A 12 -22.30 1.65 3.02
C GLY A 12 -21.56 1.16 1.79
N GLU A 13 -20.37 1.72 1.50
CA GLU A 13 -19.59 1.37 0.30
C GLU A 13 -18.19 0.89 0.69
N ASP A 14 -18.11 0.00 1.66
CA ASP A 14 -16.83 -0.46 2.25
C ASP A 14 -15.86 -1.02 1.22
N HIS A 15 -16.37 -1.70 0.17
CA HIS A 15 -15.51 -2.30 -0.87
C HIS A 15 -14.76 -1.28 -1.71
N ARG A 16 -15.16 -0.02 -1.68
CA ARG A 16 -14.52 1.07 -2.44
C ARG A 16 -13.41 1.77 -1.67
N TRP A 17 -13.25 1.45 -0.38
CA TRP A 17 -12.34 2.18 0.48
C TRP A 17 -11.08 1.38 0.77
N LEU A 18 -9.97 2.08 0.79
CA LEU A 18 -8.71 1.59 1.32
C LEU A 18 -8.18 2.69 2.22
N ILE A 19 -8.03 2.38 3.50
CA ILE A 19 -7.57 3.36 4.49
C ILE A 19 -6.10 3.09 4.77
N SER A 20 -5.26 4.14 4.65
CA SER A 20 -3.86 4.04 5.00
C SER A 20 -3.46 5.16 5.96
N ALA A 21 -2.48 4.89 6.80
CA ALA A 21 -1.94 5.87 7.74
C ALA A 21 -0.52 5.47 8.14
N PHE A 22 0.28 6.46 8.51
CA PHE A 22 1.62 6.24 9.08
C PHE A 22 1.56 5.60 10.46
N ASN A 23 0.59 6.01 11.26
CA ASN A 23 0.47 5.51 12.62
C ASN A 23 -0.08 4.09 12.61
N ARG A 24 0.75 3.13 12.96
CA ARG A 24 0.37 1.72 12.94
C ARG A 24 -0.82 1.42 13.85
N PRO A 25 -0.89 1.93 15.10
CA PRO A 25 -2.07 1.72 15.95
C PRO A 25 -3.37 2.23 15.33
N THR A 26 -3.32 3.33 14.56
CA THR A 26 -4.51 3.86 13.88
C THR A 26 -5.02 2.88 12.83
N VAL A 27 -4.12 2.32 12.01
CA VAL A 27 -4.50 1.35 10.97
C VAL A 27 -5.04 0.08 11.60
N ASP A 28 -4.40 -0.38 12.66
CA ASP A 28 -4.82 -1.57 13.39
C ASP A 28 -6.22 -1.37 14.00
N ALA A 29 -6.48 -0.18 14.54
CA ALA A 29 -7.79 0.16 15.09
C ALA A 29 -8.88 0.14 14.01
N MET A 30 -8.59 0.69 12.83
CA MET A 30 -9.52 0.64 11.70
C MET A 30 -9.82 -0.80 11.30
N ARG A 31 -8.82 -1.66 11.29
CA ARG A 31 -8.99 -3.07 10.96
C ARG A 31 -9.94 -3.76 11.94
N THR A 32 -9.85 -3.40 13.22
CA THR A 32 -10.71 -3.95 14.27
C THR A 32 -12.12 -3.40 14.19
N LEU A 33 -12.28 -2.08 13.97
CA LEU A 33 -13.58 -1.41 13.97
C LEU A 33 -14.40 -1.70 12.70
N ARG A 34 -13.73 -1.82 11.56
CA ARG A 34 -14.38 -2.07 10.26
C ARG A 34 -13.60 -3.13 9.48
N PRO A 35 -13.70 -4.42 9.85
CA PRO A 35 -12.90 -5.47 9.23
C PRO A 35 -13.15 -5.67 7.75
N GLU A 36 -14.29 -5.21 7.22
CA GLU A 36 -14.60 -5.28 5.79
C GLU A 36 -13.93 -4.18 4.96
N VAL A 37 -13.39 -3.14 5.59
CA VAL A 37 -12.65 -2.08 4.90
C VAL A 37 -11.19 -2.49 4.78
N ARG A 38 -10.63 -2.37 3.57
CA ARG A 38 -9.22 -2.69 3.35
C ARG A 38 -8.34 -1.63 3.98
N THR A 39 -7.23 -2.08 4.56
CA THR A 39 -6.29 -1.22 5.26
C THR A 39 -4.87 -1.44 4.75
N ALA A 40 -4.06 -0.39 4.82
CA ALA A 40 -2.66 -0.44 4.44
C ALA A 40 -1.82 0.37 5.43
N TRP A 41 -0.56 -0.04 5.62
CA TRP A 41 0.36 0.73 6.42
C TRP A 41 1.19 1.63 5.52
N LEU A 42 1.09 2.94 5.75
CA LEU A 42 1.86 3.96 5.06
C LEU A 42 3.16 4.17 5.82
N THR A 43 4.30 3.99 5.15
CA THR A 43 5.61 4.06 5.80
C THR A 43 6.65 4.69 4.88
N GLU A 44 7.71 5.24 5.45
CA GLU A 44 8.84 5.71 4.65
C GLU A 44 9.57 4.54 3.99
N GLY A 45 9.73 3.43 4.72
CA GLY A 45 10.36 2.25 4.18
C GLY A 45 10.56 1.17 5.24
N VAL A 46 10.90 -0.02 4.77
CA VAL A 46 11.19 -1.18 5.62
C VAL A 46 12.58 -1.67 5.27
N ARG A 47 13.45 -1.82 6.26
CA ARG A 47 14.80 -2.32 6.04
C ARG A 47 14.76 -3.77 5.55
N ASP A 48 15.74 -4.14 4.73
CA ASP A 48 15.78 -5.48 4.14
C ASP A 48 15.74 -6.58 5.20
N GLU A 49 16.41 -6.40 6.31
CA GLU A 49 16.43 -7.37 7.40
C GLU A 49 15.08 -7.50 8.12
N ASP A 50 14.20 -6.54 7.96
CA ASP A 50 12.88 -6.52 8.61
C ASP A 50 11.72 -6.91 7.67
N LEU A 51 11.99 -7.08 6.38
CA LEU A 51 10.93 -7.31 5.38
C LEU A 51 10.04 -8.49 5.73
N GLU A 52 10.63 -9.65 6.03
CA GLU A 52 9.86 -10.85 6.35
C GLU A 52 9.02 -10.67 7.62
N ARG A 53 9.61 -10.08 8.65
CA ARG A 53 8.93 -9.87 9.92
C ARG A 53 7.74 -8.92 9.75
N VAL A 54 7.94 -7.80 9.06
CA VAL A 54 6.89 -6.81 8.84
C VAL A 54 5.79 -7.37 7.95
N ALA A 55 6.15 -8.08 6.89
CA ALA A 55 5.16 -8.68 5.99
C ALA A 55 4.29 -9.70 6.72
N ARG A 56 4.92 -10.56 7.54
CA ARG A 56 4.18 -11.55 8.33
C ARG A 56 3.25 -10.89 9.32
N ASP A 57 3.71 -9.84 9.99
CA ASP A 57 2.93 -9.10 10.97
C ASP A 57 1.72 -8.42 10.33
N LEU A 58 1.92 -7.72 9.20
CA LEU A 58 0.83 -7.07 8.49
C LEU A 58 -0.20 -8.07 7.98
N ALA A 59 0.27 -9.15 7.38
CA ALA A 59 -0.62 -10.19 6.87
C ALA A 59 -1.40 -10.86 8.00
N GLY A 60 -0.73 -11.13 9.12
CA GLY A 60 -1.37 -11.75 10.29
C GLY A 60 -2.43 -10.88 10.92
N PHE A 61 -2.28 -9.56 10.88
CA PHE A 61 -3.29 -8.63 11.38
C PHE A 61 -4.43 -8.44 10.39
N GLY A 62 -4.27 -8.86 9.13
CA GLY A 62 -5.31 -8.79 8.11
C GLY A 62 -5.26 -7.55 7.24
N HIS A 63 -4.16 -6.82 7.25
CA HIS A 63 -3.98 -5.68 6.36
C HIS A 63 -3.83 -6.13 4.90
N THR A 64 -4.18 -5.25 3.96
CA THR A 64 -4.18 -5.54 2.53
C THR A 64 -2.85 -5.20 1.86
N ALA A 65 -2.19 -4.14 2.31
CA ALA A 65 -1.07 -3.58 1.55
C ALA A 65 -0.06 -2.84 2.43
N LEU A 66 1.13 -2.68 1.88
CA LEU A 66 2.15 -1.76 2.34
C LEU A 66 2.22 -0.58 1.37
N HIS A 67 2.29 0.64 1.89
CA HIS A 67 2.45 1.86 1.09
C HIS A 67 3.78 2.53 1.43
N PRO A 68 4.92 2.06 0.88
CA PRO A 68 6.22 2.63 1.19
C PRO A 68 6.55 3.84 0.32
N TYR A 69 7.36 4.77 0.86
CA TYR A 69 7.91 5.85 0.08
C TYR A 69 8.87 5.30 -0.98
N THR A 70 8.76 5.80 -2.21
CA THR A 70 9.47 5.21 -3.35
C THR A 70 10.99 5.15 -3.19
N ASN A 71 11.59 6.14 -2.52
CA ASN A 71 13.05 6.19 -2.38
C ASN A 71 13.64 5.01 -1.59
N PHE A 72 12.83 4.36 -0.78
CA PHE A 72 13.27 3.23 0.04
C PHE A 72 12.69 1.91 -0.46
N LEU A 73 12.06 1.92 -1.63
CA LEU A 73 11.47 0.72 -2.22
C LEU A 73 12.47 0.04 -3.15
N ASN A 74 12.57 -1.27 -3.05
CA ASN A 74 13.35 -2.09 -3.98
C ASN A 74 12.52 -3.30 -4.42
N GLN A 75 13.06 -4.05 -5.38
CA GLN A 75 12.37 -5.23 -5.92
C GLN A 75 12.15 -6.30 -4.86
N ARG A 76 13.12 -6.50 -3.97
CA ARG A 76 13.01 -7.49 -2.90
C ARG A 76 11.82 -7.22 -1.98
N CYS A 77 11.57 -5.96 -1.67
CA CYS A 77 10.43 -5.56 -0.86
C CYS A 77 9.12 -6.05 -1.49
N ILE A 78 8.96 -5.79 -2.79
CA ILE A 78 7.75 -6.21 -3.51
C ILE A 78 7.61 -7.74 -3.49
N GLU A 79 8.70 -8.46 -3.76
CA GLU A 79 8.68 -9.92 -3.77
C GLU A 79 8.30 -10.51 -2.42
N VAL A 80 8.90 -10.00 -1.34
CA VAL A 80 8.63 -10.50 0.01
C VAL A 80 7.18 -10.24 0.40
N PHE A 81 6.68 -9.03 0.16
CA PHE A 81 5.30 -8.69 0.53
C PHE A 81 4.29 -9.47 -0.32
N HIS A 82 4.55 -9.66 -1.61
CA HIS A 82 3.71 -10.50 -2.47
C HIS A 82 3.67 -11.94 -1.97
N SER A 83 4.79 -12.47 -1.48
CA SER A 83 4.84 -13.84 -0.98
C SER A 83 3.95 -14.05 0.26
N HIS A 84 3.59 -12.96 0.95
CA HIS A 84 2.68 -12.99 2.09
C HIS A 84 1.26 -12.56 1.71
N GLY A 85 0.97 -12.42 0.41
CA GLY A 85 -0.37 -12.05 -0.06
C GLY A 85 -0.70 -10.57 0.09
N LEU A 86 0.29 -9.72 0.32
CA LEU A 86 0.12 -8.29 0.47
C LEU A 86 0.42 -7.57 -0.83
N GLN A 87 -0.31 -6.47 -1.08
CA GLN A 87 -0.02 -5.58 -2.19
C GLN A 87 1.00 -4.53 -1.77
N VAL A 88 1.69 -3.94 -2.74
CA VAL A 88 2.63 -2.85 -2.52
C VAL A 88 2.25 -1.70 -3.43
N ASN A 89 1.96 -0.54 -2.84
CA ASN A 89 1.58 0.67 -3.57
C ASN A 89 2.51 1.80 -3.08
N SER A 90 3.31 2.34 -3.98
CA SER A 90 4.33 3.32 -3.59
C SER A 90 3.93 4.75 -3.94
N TRP A 91 4.48 5.71 -3.20
CA TRP A 91 4.20 7.15 -3.31
C TRP A 91 5.49 7.93 -3.17
N THR A 92 5.65 9.11 -3.65
CA THR A 92 4.96 9.64 -4.83
C THR A 92 5.91 9.46 -6.00
N ILE A 93 5.44 8.87 -7.07
CA ILE A 93 6.28 8.54 -8.23
C ILE A 93 5.81 9.37 -9.42
N ASP A 94 6.59 10.40 -9.77
CA ASP A 94 6.27 11.29 -10.89
C ASP A 94 7.25 11.11 -12.06
N ASP A 95 8.39 10.47 -11.83
CA ASP A 95 9.41 10.23 -12.86
C ASP A 95 9.06 9.02 -13.72
N PRO A 96 8.93 9.18 -15.05
CA PRO A 96 8.59 8.05 -15.93
C PRO A 96 9.58 6.88 -15.86
N ALA A 97 10.87 7.16 -15.69
CA ALA A 97 11.88 6.10 -15.58
C ALA A 97 11.66 5.26 -14.31
N ARG A 98 11.34 5.91 -13.20
CA ARG A 98 11.04 5.21 -11.95
C ARG A 98 9.73 4.43 -12.06
N MET A 99 8.73 4.98 -12.74
CA MET A 99 7.48 4.28 -13.03
C MET A 99 7.75 2.97 -13.77
N ALA A 100 8.53 3.04 -14.84
CA ALA A 100 8.88 1.85 -15.63
C ALA A 100 9.63 0.82 -14.78
N GLU A 101 10.53 1.27 -13.92
CA GLU A 101 11.31 0.40 -13.04
C GLU A 101 10.40 -0.37 -12.08
N VAL A 102 9.54 0.34 -11.33
CA VAL A 102 8.68 -0.31 -10.33
C VAL A 102 7.59 -1.18 -10.99
N ILE A 103 7.10 -0.80 -12.16
CA ILE A 103 6.17 -1.62 -12.93
C ILE A 103 6.85 -2.92 -13.32
N GLY A 104 8.12 -2.84 -13.75
CA GLY A 104 8.91 -4.03 -14.09
C GLY A 104 9.15 -4.94 -12.89
N TRP A 105 9.13 -4.41 -11.68
CA TRP A 105 9.23 -5.19 -10.43
C TRP A 105 7.90 -5.81 -10.00
N GLY A 106 6.80 -5.49 -10.70
CA GLY A 106 5.49 -6.04 -10.38
C GLY A 106 4.71 -5.28 -9.32
N ILE A 107 4.96 -3.98 -9.17
CA ILE A 107 4.23 -3.17 -8.19
C ILE A 107 2.72 -3.19 -8.48
N ASP A 108 1.91 -3.12 -7.43
CA ASP A 108 0.45 -3.19 -7.56
C ASP A 108 -0.17 -1.83 -7.87
N GLY A 109 0.40 -0.75 -7.33
CA GLY A 109 -0.13 0.58 -7.54
C GLY A 109 0.90 1.68 -7.35
N ILE A 110 0.65 2.80 -8.00
CA ILE A 110 1.48 3.99 -7.95
C ILE A 110 0.62 5.19 -7.59
N CYS A 111 1.07 5.96 -6.60
CA CYS A 111 0.50 7.26 -6.30
C CYS A 111 1.33 8.32 -7.01
N THR A 112 0.70 9.10 -7.89
CA THR A 112 1.40 10.07 -8.73
C THR A 112 0.58 11.35 -8.90
N ASN A 113 1.29 12.46 -9.14
CA ASN A 113 0.67 13.74 -9.48
C ASN A 113 0.44 13.88 -10.99
N VAL A 114 0.98 12.94 -11.78
CA VAL A 114 0.90 12.97 -13.25
C VAL A 114 0.33 11.65 -13.79
N PRO A 115 -0.96 11.36 -13.52
CA PRO A 115 -1.55 10.08 -13.88
C PRO A 115 -1.57 9.79 -15.38
N ASP A 116 -1.64 10.82 -16.22
CA ASP A 116 -1.56 10.68 -17.67
C ASP A 116 -0.21 10.12 -18.11
N VAL A 117 0.89 10.58 -17.48
CA VAL A 117 2.23 10.05 -17.74
C VAL A 117 2.31 8.59 -17.32
N ALA A 118 1.77 8.26 -16.14
CA ALA A 118 1.75 6.90 -15.63
C ALA A 118 1.00 5.94 -16.57
N LEU A 119 -0.15 6.37 -17.08
CA LEU A 119 -0.92 5.58 -18.04
C LEU A 119 -0.14 5.33 -19.33
N GLY A 120 0.61 6.34 -19.79
CA GLY A 120 1.46 6.21 -20.97
C GLY A 120 2.58 5.18 -20.77
N VAL A 121 3.23 5.21 -19.61
CA VAL A 121 4.28 4.24 -19.28
C VAL A 121 3.70 2.82 -19.21
N LEU A 122 2.52 2.67 -18.60
CA LEU A 122 1.83 1.38 -18.51
C LEU A 122 1.50 0.81 -19.89
N ALA A 123 1.08 1.66 -20.82
CA ALA A 123 0.72 1.25 -22.17
C ALA A 123 1.93 0.71 -22.96
N GLU A 124 3.15 1.12 -22.61
CA GLU A 124 4.38 0.64 -23.25
C GLU A 124 4.81 -0.73 -22.71
N LYS A 125 4.24 -1.19 -21.64
CA LYS A 125 4.51 -2.49 -21.04
C LYS A 125 3.51 -3.53 -21.51
#